data_5c03ada5bc34611c7dcb3466a9af6b22
#
_entry.id   5c03ada5bc34611c7dcb3466a9af6b22
#
_cell.length_a   1.000
_cell.length_b   1.000
_cell.length_c   1.000
_cell.angle_alpha   90.00
_cell.angle_beta   90.00
_cell.angle_gamma   90.00
#
_symmetry.space_group_name_H-M   'P 1'
#
loop_
_entity.id
_entity.type
_entity.pdbx_description
1 polymer ?
#
loop_
_entity_poly.entity_id
_entity_poly.type
_entity_poly.pdbx_seq_one_letter_code
_entity_poly.pdbx_strand_id
1 'polypeptide(L)'
;MYQDIIKLEKFYQSELGKAVQDRIYSKLKKYIYLHDGEKLGSFGFGEPYLSLLPKKKVSIFNFFSQRIGIKITIINERMSNVLLDEEQLPIEDLFLNHIICIHCLEHSENLKKVLRELWRVLTPEGKIYIILPNKKSSWSFSSKSPFSSGFGFSKNQIVRILEDNFFEVQSLDRLVYFPSWNSKLLLNNRFFLEKIGSYFWRFFNGFYLCVATKRIYAKSEPKKFSFIKKRSSATQV
;
A
#
# COMPACT_ATOMS: atom_id res chain seq x y z
N MET A 1 11.54 14.57 -8.28
CA MET A 1 10.87 14.73 -9.60
C MET A 1 9.47 14.18 -9.44
N TYR A 2 8.46 15.04 -9.48
CA TYR A 2 7.08 14.62 -9.29
C TYR A 2 6.57 13.82 -10.49
N GLN A 3 5.67 12.90 -10.23
CA GLN A 3 5.08 12.05 -11.25
C GLN A 3 3.82 12.71 -11.79
N ASP A 4 3.76 12.91 -13.09
CA ASP A 4 2.59 13.44 -13.77
C ASP A 4 1.51 12.35 -13.90
N ILE A 5 0.27 12.68 -13.59
CA ILE A 5 -0.90 11.81 -13.71
C ILE A 5 -1.04 11.21 -15.11
N ILE A 6 -0.67 11.96 -16.16
CA ILE A 6 -0.69 11.50 -17.56
C ILE A 6 0.28 10.32 -17.76
N LYS A 7 1.45 10.35 -17.13
CA LYS A 7 2.42 9.23 -17.19
C LYS A 7 1.90 7.99 -16.47
N LEU A 8 1.24 8.17 -15.32
CA LEU A 8 0.59 7.08 -14.58
C LEU A 8 -0.49 6.43 -15.45
N GLU A 9 -1.35 7.22 -16.05
CA GLU A 9 -2.42 6.73 -16.90
C GLU A 9 -1.88 5.94 -18.10
N LYS A 10 -0.90 6.50 -18.85
CA LYS A 10 -0.25 5.81 -19.96
C LYS A 10 0.37 4.48 -19.54
N PHE A 11 0.97 4.45 -18.34
CA PHE A 11 1.52 3.20 -17.81
C PHE A 11 0.43 2.16 -17.60
N TYR A 12 -0.65 2.48 -16.88
CA TYR A 12 -1.73 1.52 -16.60
C TYR A 12 -2.55 1.13 -17.83
N GLN A 13 -2.51 1.92 -18.91
CA GLN A 13 -3.10 1.55 -20.21
C GLN A 13 -2.21 0.55 -20.98
N SER A 14 -0.91 0.48 -20.68
CA SER A 14 0.02 -0.45 -21.33
C SER A 14 -0.22 -1.90 -20.88
N GLU A 15 0.24 -2.87 -21.70
CA GLU A 15 0.19 -4.30 -21.34
C GLU A 15 0.93 -4.60 -20.03
N LEU A 16 2.08 -3.95 -19.84
CA LEU A 16 2.88 -4.09 -18.62
C LEU A 16 2.13 -3.54 -17.40
N GLY A 17 1.52 -2.36 -17.53
CA GLY A 17 0.73 -1.73 -16.47
C GLY A 17 -0.50 -2.56 -16.10
N LYS A 18 -1.21 -3.12 -17.08
CA LYS A 18 -2.32 -4.06 -16.84
C LYS A 18 -1.87 -5.31 -16.11
N ALA A 19 -0.72 -5.89 -16.47
CA ALA A 19 -0.17 -7.05 -15.78
C ALA A 19 0.16 -6.74 -14.31
N VAL A 20 0.70 -5.56 -14.03
CA VAL A 20 0.95 -5.08 -12.65
C VAL A 20 -0.36 -4.88 -11.90
N GLN A 21 -1.34 -4.20 -12.52
CA GLN A 21 -2.67 -3.98 -11.97
C GLN A 21 -3.34 -5.29 -11.58
N ASP A 22 -3.40 -6.26 -12.49
CA ASP A 22 -3.99 -7.59 -12.26
C ASP A 22 -3.34 -8.28 -11.06
N ARG A 23 -2.01 -8.20 -10.97
CA ARG A 23 -1.27 -8.85 -9.89
C ARG A 23 -1.51 -8.20 -8.53
N ILE A 24 -1.46 -6.88 -8.47
CA ILE A 24 -1.76 -6.13 -7.25
C ILE A 24 -3.21 -6.37 -6.84
N TYR A 25 -4.17 -6.23 -7.77
CA TYR A 25 -5.58 -6.44 -7.49
C TYR A 25 -5.88 -7.86 -7.02
N SER A 26 -5.28 -8.88 -7.64
CA SER A 26 -5.47 -10.28 -7.23
C SER A 26 -5.10 -10.56 -5.77
N LYS A 27 -4.17 -9.78 -5.23
CA LYS A 27 -3.82 -9.82 -3.80
C LYS A 27 -4.69 -8.90 -2.96
N LEU A 28 -4.92 -7.67 -3.39
CA LEU A 28 -5.74 -6.68 -2.68
C LEU A 28 -7.14 -7.23 -2.36
N LYS A 29 -7.79 -7.89 -3.33
CA LYS A 29 -9.13 -8.48 -3.16
C LYS A 29 -9.22 -9.55 -2.07
N LYS A 30 -8.10 -10.10 -1.60
CA LYS A 30 -8.08 -11.07 -0.49
C LYS A 30 -8.19 -10.42 0.88
N TYR A 31 -7.96 -9.13 0.96
CA TYR A 31 -7.94 -8.37 2.21
C TYR A 31 -9.05 -7.34 2.30
N ILE A 32 -9.49 -6.82 1.15
CA ILE A 32 -10.51 -5.79 1.11
C ILE A 32 -11.91 -6.42 1.07
N TYR A 33 -12.62 -6.29 2.18
CA TYR A 33 -14.01 -6.68 2.33
C TYR A 33 -14.79 -5.44 2.67
N LEU A 34 -15.67 -5.01 1.75
CA LEU A 34 -16.47 -3.81 1.88
C LEU A 34 -17.90 -4.19 2.25
N HIS A 35 -18.51 -3.44 3.18
CA HIS A 35 -19.91 -3.56 3.56
C HIS A 35 -20.73 -2.37 3.05
N ASP A 36 -22.04 -2.57 2.90
CA ASP A 36 -22.91 -1.48 2.48
C ASP A 36 -22.91 -0.34 3.51
N GLY A 37 -22.81 0.89 3.03
CA GLY A 37 -22.72 2.09 3.86
C GLY A 37 -21.29 2.50 4.24
N GLU A 38 -20.29 1.67 4.01
CA GLU A 38 -18.89 2.03 4.28
C GLU A 38 -18.35 3.08 3.31
N LYS A 39 -17.31 3.77 3.76
CA LYS A 39 -16.60 4.81 3.03
C LYS A 39 -15.19 4.37 2.75
N LEU A 40 -14.81 4.39 1.47
CA LEU A 40 -13.48 4.04 0.98
C LEU A 40 -12.79 5.29 0.44
N GLY A 41 -11.65 5.65 0.98
CA GLY A 41 -10.74 6.66 0.45
C GLY A 41 -9.62 6.04 -0.37
N SER A 42 -9.32 6.62 -1.53
CA SER A 42 -8.13 6.27 -2.32
C SER A 42 -7.22 7.47 -2.38
N PHE A 43 -5.97 7.32 -1.97
CA PHE A 43 -4.95 8.37 -1.96
C PHE A 43 -3.87 8.09 -2.99
N GLY A 44 -3.58 9.10 -3.83
CA GLY A 44 -2.64 9.01 -4.94
C GLY A 44 -3.32 8.61 -6.25
N PHE A 45 -2.90 7.55 -6.90
CA PHE A 45 -3.48 7.09 -8.19
C PHE A 45 -4.13 5.71 -8.04
N GLY A 46 -5.24 5.64 -7.30
CA GLY A 46 -5.94 4.37 -7.05
C GLY A 46 -7.03 4.01 -8.06
N GLU A 47 -7.38 4.90 -8.99
CA GLU A 47 -8.44 4.71 -9.98
C GLU A 47 -8.42 3.34 -10.68
N PRO A 48 -7.26 2.81 -11.16
CA PRO A 48 -7.22 1.51 -11.82
C PRO A 48 -7.71 0.36 -10.94
N TYR A 49 -7.64 0.51 -9.63
CA TYR A 49 -8.04 -0.53 -8.67
C TYR A 49 -9.47 -0.36 -8.20
N LEU A 50 -9.92 0.89 -8.06
CA LEU A 50 -11.29 1.22 -7.64
C LEU A 50 -12.33 0.70 -8.63
N SER A 51 -12.03 0.77 -9.94
CA SER A 51 -12.91 0.26 -11.00
C SER A 51 -13.13 -1.25 -10.95
N LEU A 52 -12.21 -1.99 -10.32
CA LEU A 52 -12.24 -3.45 -10.20
C LEU A 52 -12.93 -3.93 -8.90
N LEU A 53 -13.23 -3.03 -7.98
CA LEU A 53 -13.88 -3.39 -6.72
C LEU A 53 -15.33 -3.83 -6.94
N PRO A 54 -15.87 -4.70 -6.05
CA PRO A 54 -17.26 -5.13 -6.12
C PRO A 54 -18.22 -3.94 -6.08
N LYS A 55 -19.26 -3.99 -6.92
CA LYS A 55 -20.34 -2.96 -6.97
C LYS A 55 -21.23 -3.10 -5.73
N LYS A 56 -20.80 -2.55 -4.61
CA LYS A 56 -21.58 -2.45 -3.37
C LYS A 56 -22.04 -1.01 -3.15
N LYS A 57 -22.96 -0.79 -2.21
CA LYS A 57 -23.42 0.54 -1.80
C LYS A 57 -22.38 1.23 -0.91
N VAL A 58 -21.15 1.36 -1.41
CA VAL A 58 -20.01 1.99 -0.74
C VAL A 58 -19.78 3.36 -1.35
N SER A 59 -19.54 4.36 -0.50
CA SER A 59 -19.13 5.70 -0.95
C SER A 59 -17.64 5.70 -1.22
N ILE A 60 -17.24 6.04 -2.45
CA ILE A 60 -15.83 6.06 -2.86
C ILE A 60 -15.38 7.51 -3.05
N PHE A 61 -14.29 7.86 -2.38
CA PHE A 61 -13.64 9.16 -2.46
C PHE A 61 -12.24 8.96 -3.04
N ASN A 62 -11.93 9.63 -4.14
CA ASN A 62 -10.63 9.55 -4.78
C ASN A 62 -9.87 10.86 -4.54
N PHE A 63 -8.84 10.79 -3.74
CA PHE A 63 -8.04 11.92 -3.29
C PHE A 63 -6.73 11.97 -4.07
N PHE A 64 -6.58 13.02 -4.85
CA PHE A 64 -5.38 13.29 -5.62
C PHE A 64 -4.49 14.27 -4.87
N SER A 65 -3.19 13.98 -4.82
CA SER A 65 -2.18 14.92 -4.34
C SER A 65 -1.99 16.06 -5.33
N GLN A 66 -1.88 17.29 -4.84
CA GLN A 66 -1.53 18.45 -5.65
C GLN A 66 -0.22 18.25 -6.43
N ARG A 67 0.64 17.36 -5.96
CA ARG A 67 1.95 17.04 -6.55
C ARG A 67 1.85 16.15 -7.79
N ILE A 68 0.79 15.36 -7.90
CA ILE A 68 0.55 14.43 -9.02
C ILE A 68 -0.39 15.05 -10.05
N GLY A 69 -1.28 15.95 -9.61
CA GLY A 69 -2.35 16.53 -10.42
C GLY A 69 -3.65 15.77 -10.29
N ILE A 70 -4.71 16.29 -10.89
CA ILE A 70 -6.06 15.70 -10.88
C ILE A 70 -6.50 15.34 -12.29
N LYS A 71 -7.18 14.21 -12.43
CA LYS A 71 -8.00 13.88 -13.57
C LYS A 71 -9.43 13.67 -13.10
N ILE A 72 -10.36 14.35 -13.74
CA ILE A 72 -11.78 14.13 -13.49
C ILE A 72 -12.21 12.90 -14.30
N THR A 73 -12.39 11.78 -13.62
CA THR A 73 -12.94 10.55 -14.21
C THR A 73 -14.24 10.22 -13.51
N ILE A 74 -15.31 10.14 -14.24
CA ILE A 74 -16.62 9.69 -13.73
C ILE A 74 -16.63 8.17 -13.90
N ILE A 75 -16.29 7.43 -12.84
CA ILE A 75 -16.32 5.96 -12.87
C ILE A 75 -17.70 5.45 -12.41
N ASN A 76 -18.36 6.15 -11.51
CA ASN A 76 -19.71 5.89 -11.04
C ASN A 76 -20.29 7.19 -10.44
N GLU A 77 -21.61 7.34 -10.42
CA GLU A 77 -22.33 8.48 -9.81
C GLU A 77 -22.01 8.71 -8.31
N ARG A 78 -21.27 7.79 -7.67
CA ARG A 78 -20.94 7.82 -6.24
C ARG A 78 -19.44 8.06 -5.96
N MET A 79 -18.67 8.44 -6.96
CA MET A 79 -17.24 8.71 -6.80
C MET A 79 -16.98 10.20 -6.81
N SER A 80 -16.40 10.70 -5.75
CA SER A 80 -15.95 12.09 -5.63
C SER A 80 -14.45 12.18 -5.86
N ASN A 81 -14.00 12.99 -6.81
CA ASN A 81 -12.60 13.27 -7.06
C ASN A 81 -12.25 14.59 -6.38
N VAL A 82 -11.26 14.59 -5.52
CA VAL A 82 -10.83 15.76 -4.74
C VAL A 82 -9.33 15.93 -4.85
N LEU A 83 -8.90 17.15 -5.19
CA LEU A 83 -7.50 17.54 -5.12
C LEU A 83 -7.22 18.11 -3.73
N LEU A 84 -6.20 17.60 -3.05
CA LEU A 84 -5.90 18.01 -1.68
C LEU A 84 -4.38 17.94 -1.39
N ASP A 85 -4.01 18.56 -0.28
CA ASP A 85 -2.71 18.36 0.34
C ASP A 85 -2.78 17.15 1.27
N GLU A 86 -1.97 16.14 0.99
CA GLU A 86 -1.91 14.91 1.78
C GLU A 86 -1.35 15.13 3.20
N GLU A 87 -0.67 16.24 3.47
CA GLU A 87 -0.16 16.60 4.78
C GLU A 87 -1.20 17.27 5.69
N GLN A 88 -2.33 17.72 5.10
CA GLN A 88 -3.44 18.35 5.82
C GLN A 88 -4.78 18.03 5.12
N LEU A 89 -5.39 16.92 5.51
CA LEU A 89 -6.60 16.46 4.86
C LEU A 89 -7.83 17.26 5.32
N PRO A 90 -8.60 17.88 4.39
CA PRO A 90 -9.86 18.57 4.73
C PRO A 90 -11.00 17.55 4.91
N ILE A 91 -10.79 16.57 5.76
CA ILE A 91 -11.69 15.45 6.03
C ILE A 91 -11.85 15.34 7.55
N GLU A 92 -13.07 15.07 8.00
CA GLU A 92 -13.37 14.85 9.41
C GLU A 92 -12.61 13.66 9.99
N ASP A 93 -12.40 13.68 11.30
CA ASP A 93 -11.85 12.55 12.04
C ASP A 93 -12.76 11.33 11.89
N LEU A 94 -12.18 10.14 11.82
CA LEU A 94 -12.92 8.87 11.81
C LEU A 94 -13.95 8.76 10.67
N PHE A 95 -13.68 9.36 9.52
CA PHE A 95 -14.60 9.42 8.40
C PHE A 95 -14.55 8.19 7.49
N LEU A 96 -13.35 7.61 7.28
CA LEU A 96 -13.11 6.52 6.32
C LEU A 96 -13.00 5.17 7.03
N ASN A 97 -13.67 4.15 6.49
CA ASN A 97 -13.55 2.76 6.94
C ASN A 97 -12.35 2.06 6.31
N HIS A 98 -12.07 2.40 5.05
CA HIS A 98 -10.98 1.83 4.28
C HIS A 98 -10.19 2.90 3.56
N ILE A 99 -8.86 2.72 3.49
CA ILE A 99 -7.95 3.60 2.74
C ILE A 99 -7.08 2.74 1.83
N ILE A 100 -7.02 3.09 0.55
CA ILE A 100 -6.04 2.56 -0.40
C ILE A 100 -5.03 3.65 -0.71
N CYS A 101 -3.74 3.37 -0.48
CA CYS A 101 -2.63 4.26 -0.84
C CYS A 101 -1.75 3.63 -1.91
N ILE A 102 -1.68 4.27 -3.06
CA ILE A 102 -0.79 3.88 -4.14
C ILE A 102 -0.31 5.12 -4.90
N HIS A 103 0.96 5.19 -5.23
CA HIS A 103 1.59 6.39 -5.81
C HIS A 103 1.39 7.66 -4.95
N CYS A 104 1.46 7.49 -3.63
CA CYS A 104 1.27 8.56 -2.65
C CYS A 104 2.47 8.65 -1.69
N LEU A 105 2.67 7.66 -0.85
CA LEU A 105 3.64 7.72 0.25
C LEU A 105 5.10 7.77 -0.24
N GLU A 106 5.42 7.17 -1.38
CA GLU A 106 6.76 7.21 -1.99
C GLU A 106 7.16 8.58 -2.52
N HIS A 107 6.20 9.50 -2.66
CA HIS A 107 6.40 10.88 -3.13
C HIS A 107 6.27 11.91 -2.02
N SER A 108 5.89 11.50 -0.82
CA SER A 108 5.67 12.41 0.31
C SER A 108 6.97 13.01 0.82
N GLU A 109 7.00 14.33 1.04
CA GLU A 109 8.12 15.03 1.69
C GLU A 109 8.10 14.78 3.20
N ASN A 110 6.92 14.75 3.80
CA ASN A 110 6.73 14.50 5.22
C ASN A 110 5.85 13.30 5.48
N LEU A 111 6.43 12.11 5.27
CA LEU A 111 5.72 10.83 5.40
C LEU A 111 5.03 10.68 6.77
N LYS A 112 5.63 11.23 7.84
CA LYS A 112 5.05 11.16 9.19
C LYS A 112 3.75 11.96 9.26
N LYS A 113 3.71 13.18 8.70
CA LYS A 113 2.47 13.98 8.68
C LYS A 113 1.38 13.30 7.89
N VAL A 114 1.71 12.81 6.68
CA VAL A 114 0.73 12.08 5.85
C VAL A 114 0.17 10.87 6.59
N LEU A 115 1.00 10.05 7.19
CA LEU A 115 0.54 8.88 7.94
C LEU A 115 -0.32 9.26 9.15
N ARG A 116 -0.01 10.38 9.83
CA ARG A 116 -0.82 10.88 10.96
C ARG A 116 -2.20 11.35 10.49
N GLU A 117 -2.28 12.03 9.34
CA GLU A 117 -3.55 12.43 8.75
C GLU A 117 -4.38 11.21 8.31
N LEU A 118 -3.76 10.24 7.64
CA LEU A 118 -4.43 9.00 7.27
C LEU A 118 -4.93 8.24 8.51
N TRP A 119 -4.16 8.25 9.60
CA TRP A 119 -4.59 7.67 10.88
C TRP A 119 -5.77 8.44 11.49
N ARG A 120 -5.75 9.79 11.45
CA ARG A 120 -6.82 10.64 11.98
C ARG A 120 -8.16 10.37 11.30
N VAL A 121 -8.16 10.34 9.97
CA VAL A 121 -9.39 10.18 9.19
C VAL A 121 -9.92 8.75 9.15
N LEU A 122 -9.11 7.76 9.50
CA LEU A 122 -9.51 6.36 9.53
C LEU A 122 -10.36 6.06 10.78
N THR A 123 -11.47 5.32 10.62
CA THR A 123 -12.30 4.87 11.76
C THR A 123 -11.54 3.92 12.69
N PRO A 124 -12.01 3.71 13.93
CA PRO A 124 -11.54 2.62 14.76
C PRO A 124 -11.63 1.29 14.00
N GLU A 125 -10.57 0.45 14.11
CA GLU A 125 -10.46 -0.81 13.34
C GLU A 125 -10.48 -0.68 11.83
N GLY A 126 -10.56 0.53 11.31
CA GLY A 126 -10.46 0.82 9.88
C GLY A 126 -9.14 0.30 9.29
N LYS A 127 -9.16 -0.07 8.01
CA LYS A 127 -8.03 -0.71 7.35
C LYS A 127 -7.39 0.19 6.29
N ILE A 128 -6.06 0.18 6.29
CA ILE A 128 -5.28 0.83 5.25
C ILE A 128 -4.52 -0.22 4.43
N TYR A 129 -4.59 -0.07 3.10
CA TYR A 129 -3.94 -0.92 2.11
C TYR A 129 -2.92 -0.06 1.37
N ILE A 130 -1.65 -0.34 1.58
CA ILE A 130 -0.56 0.48 1.08
C ILE A 130 0.25 -0.32 0.07
N ILE A 131 0.39 0.20 -1.14
CA ILE A 131 1.21 -0.38 -2.18
C ILE A 131 2.47 0.49 -2.34
N LEU A 132 3.65 -0.09 -2.08
CA LEU A 132 4.93 0.62 -2.10
C LEU A 132 5.96 -0.12 -2.96
N PRO A 133 6.81 0.62 -3.70
CA PRO A 133 7.90 0.02 -4.46
C PRO A 133 8.99 -0.51 -3.53
N ASN A 134 9.53 -1.69 -3.88
CA ASN A 134 10.68 -2.25 -3.21
C ASN A 134 11.96 -1.58 -3.73
N LYS A 135 12.72 -0.94 -2.85
CA LYS A 135 13.96 -0.23 -3.20
C LYS A 135 15.04 -1.08 -3.89
N LYS A 136 14.97 -2.41 -3.77
CA LYS A 136 15.92 -3.36 -4.38
C LYS A 136 15.42 -3.92 -5.71
N SER A 137 14.24 -3.54 -6.17
CA SER A 137 13.65 -4.07 -7.38
C SER A 137 14.07 -3.30 -8.64
N SER A 138 14.03 -3.97 -9.79
CA SER A 138 14.22 -3.32 -11.10
C SER A 138 13.19 -2.22 -11.36
N TRP A 139 12.03 -2.27 -10.70
CA TRP A 139 10.96 -1.29 -10.80
C TRP A 139 11.33 0.07 -10.21
N SER A 140 12.18 0.10 -9.18
CA SER A 140 12.68 1.34 -8.57
C SER A 140 13.81 2.02 -9.34
N PHE A 141 14.41 1.32 -10.31
CA PHE A 141 15.53 1.85 -11.11
C PHE A 141 15.17 2.12 -12.57
N SER A 142 14.05 1.59 -13.06
CA SER A 142 13.64 1.73 -14.45
C SER A 142 12.98 3.07 -14.73
N SER A 143 13.58 3.91 -15.56
CA SER A 143 13.01 5.19 -15.99
C SER A 143 11.65 5.07 -16.70
N LYS A 144 11.29 3.87 -17.15
CA LYS A 144 9.99 3.56 -17.77
C LYS A 144 8.91 3.19 -16.75
N SER A 145 9.29 3.01 -15.49
CA SER A 145 8.37 2.65 -14.42
C SER A 145 7.94 3.88 -13.65
N PRO A 146 6.64 4.09 -13.42
CA PRO A 146 6.18 5.16 -12.54
C PRO A 146 6.65 5.00 -11.10
N PHE A 147 7.05 3.83 -10.70
CA PHE A 147 7.54 3.54 -9.34
C PHE A 147 9.02 3.88 -9.11
N SER A 148 9.72 4.35 -10.15
CA SER A 148 11.13 4.76 -10.03
C SER A 148 11.31 6.22 -9.60
N SER A 149 10.28 7.03 -9.67
CA SER A 149 10.35 8.47 -9.36
C SER A 149 10.22 8.79 -7.88
N GLY A 150 9.78 7.83 -7.07
CA GLY A 150 9.62 7.97 -5.62
C GLY A 150 10.67 7.22 -4.81
N PHE A 151 10.56 7.30 -3.48
CA PHE A 151 11.41 6.55 -2.57
C PHE A 151 10.98 5.08 -2.51
N GLY A 152 11.90 4.16 -2.80
CA GLY A 152 11.68 2.75 -2.56
C GLY A 152 11.86 2.38 -1.08
N PHE A 153 11.09 1.41 -0.62
CA PHE A 153 11.09 0.97 0.78
C PHE A 153 11.63 -0.45 0.92
N SER A 154 12.22 -0.75 2.06
CA SER A 154 12.47 -2.13 2.49
C SER A 154 11.32 -2.60 3.40
N LYS A 155 11.15 -3.94 3.51
CA LYS A 155 10.15 -4.55 4.39
C LYS A 155 10.19 -3.97 5.81
N ASN A 156 11.37 -3.93 6.42
CA ASN A 156 11.54 -3.49 7.81
C ASN A 156 11.26 -1.98 7.97
N GLN A 157 11.58 -1.17 6.96
CA GLN A 157 11.24 0.25 6.96
C GLN A 157 9.74 0.46 6.94
N ILE A 158 8.99 -0.28 6.09
CA ILE A 158 7.52 -0.17 6.02
C ILE A 158 6.91 -0.48 7.38
N VAL A 159 7.27 -1.62 7.98
CA VAL A 159 6.72 -2.04 9.28
C VAL A 159 7.02 -0.99 10.35
N ARG A 160 8.28 -0.57 10.48
CA ARG A 160 8.69 0.40 11.49
C ARG A 160 7.98 1.75 11.32
N ILE A 161 7.93 2.30 10.11
CA ILE A 161 7.28 3.58 9.84
C ILE A 161 5.79 3.53 10.20
N LEU A 162 5.09 2.43 9.89
CA LEU A 162 3.69 2.27 10.22
C LEU A 162 3.46 2.12 11.73
N GLU A 163 4.27 1.30 12.41
CA GLU A 163 4.17 1.12 13.86
C GLU A 163 4.48 2.41 14.62
N ASP A 164 5.48 3.19 14.18
CA ASP A 164 5.84 4.50 14.74
C ASP A 164 4.72 5.54 14.56
N ASN A 165 3.79 5.31 13.62
CA ASN A 165 2.64 6.18 13.34
C ASN A 165 1.29 5.57 13.73
N PHE A 166 1.30 4.66 14.72
CA PHE A 166 0.12 4.05 15.34
C PHE A 166 -0.72 3.17 14.42
N PHE A 167 -0.09 2.54 13.44
CA PHE A 167 -0.70 1.45 12.69
C PHE A 167 -0.19 0.11 13.19
N GLU A 168 -1.05 -0.90 13.18
CA GLU A 168 -0.69 -2.28 13.43
C GLU A 168 -0.68 -3.04 12.11
N VAL A 169 0.50 -3.54 11.71
CA VAL A 169 0.67 -4.27 10.46
C VAL A 169 0.11 -5.67 10.57
N GLN A 170 -0.98 -5.94 9.86
CA GLN A 170 -1.65 -7.25 9.82
C GLN A 170 -1.01 -8.19 8.80
N SER A 171 -0.61 -7.66 7.65
CA SER A 171 0.00 -8.43 6.57
C SER A 171 0.95 -7.59 5.75
N LEU A 172 2.00 -8.23 5.23
CA LEU A 172 2.92 -7.64 4.27
C LEU A 172 3.29 -8.67 3.20
N ASP A 173 2.63 -8.55 2.06
CA ASP A 173 2.84 -9.39 0.88
C ASP A 173 3.87 -8.80 -0.08
N ARG A 174 4.60 -9.68 -0.74
CA ARG A 174 5.50 -9.35 -1.84
C ARG A 174 4.80 -9.62 -3.16
N LEU A 175 4.90 -8.68 -4.10
CA LEU A 175 4.18 -8.72 -5.36
C LEU A 175 5.10 -8.44 -6.52
N VAL A 176 4.72 -8.94 -7.71
CA VAL A 176 5.35 -8.66 -9.00
C VAL A 176 6.82 -9.09 -9.01
N TYR A 177 7.05 -10.31 -9.42
CA TYR A 177 8.40 -10.89 -9.54
C TYR A 177 8.93 -10.85 -10.97
N PHE A 178 8.14 -10.34 -11.92
CA PHE A 178 8.63 -10.09 -13.27
C PHE A 178 9.27 -8.70 -13.37
N PRO A 179 10.26 -8.53 -14.24
CA PRO A 179 10.99 -7.28 -14.37
C PRO A 179 10.15 -6.17 -15.04
N SER A 180 10.59 -4.91 -14.88
CA SER A 180 9.95 -3.71 -15.43
C SER A 180 10.15 -3.52 -16.94
N TRP A 181 10.73 -4.49 -17.64
CA TRP A 181 10.99 -4.41 -19.06
C TRP A 181 9.74 -4.78 -19.88
N ASN A 182 9.40 -3.92 -20.83
CA ASN A 182 8.28 -4.17 -21.74
C ASN A 182 8.71 -5.14 -22.86
N SER A 183 8.81 -6.43 -22.52
CA SER A 183 9.09 -7.50 -23.46
C SER A 183 7.89 -8.44 -23.57
N LYS A 184 7.37 -8.62 -24.80
CA LYS A 184 6.23 -9.53 -25.06
C LYS A 184 6.50 -10.95 -24.54
N LEU A 185 7.73 -11.44 -24.67
CA LEU A 185 8.12 -12.77 -24.18
C LEU A 185 8.00 -12.88 -22.65
N LEU A 186 8.39 -11.85 -21.91
CA LEU A 186 8.30 -11.81 -20.45
C LEU A 186 6.85 -11.67 -19.99
N LEU A 187 6.05 -10.87 -20.68
CA LEU A 187 4.64 -10.69 -20.36
C LEU A 187 3.82 -11.95 -20.63
N ASN A 188 4.10 -12.67 -21.72
CA ASN A 188 3.45 -13.95 -22.01
C ASN A 188 3.78 -15.03 -20.97
N ASN A 189 4.99 -15.00 -20.42
CA ASN A 189 5.45 -15.95 -19.41
C ASN A 189 5.33 -15.40 -17.95
N ARG A 190 4.56 -14.31 -17.74
CA ARG A 190 4.46 -13.64 -16.44
C ARG A 190 4.05 -14.56 -15.29
N PHE A 191 3.13 -15.50 -15.51
CA PHE A 191 2.70 -16.45 -14.48
C PHE A 191 3.82 -17.42 -14.05
N PHE A 192 4.62 -17.87 -15.01
CA PHE A 192 5.78 -18.71 -14.75
C PHE A 192 6.86 -17.92 -13.99
N LEU A 193 7.16 -16.69 -14.43
CA LEU A 193 8.10 -15.79 -13.74
C LEU A 193 7.65 -15.45 -12.32
N GLU A 194 6.34 -15.23 -12.10
CA GLU A 194 5.78 -15.03 -10.76
C GLU A 194 5.99 -16.25 -9.87
N LYS A 195 5.72 -17.47 -10.37
CA LYS A 195 5.88 -18.71 -9.62
C LYS A 195 7.34 -18.98 -9.27
N ILE A 196 8.24 -18.87 -10.24
CA ILE A 196 9.69 -19.06 -10.03
C ILE A 196 10.25 -17.93 -9.17
N GLY A 197 9.91 -16.67 -9.48
CA GLY A 197 10.42 -15.51 -8.77
C GLY A 197 10.02 -15.49 -7.29
N SER A 198 8.81 -15.94 -6.97
CA SER A 198 8.38 -16.06 -5.58
C SER A 198 9.19 -17.05 -4.76
N TYR A 199 9.78 -18.05 -5.40
CA TYR A 199 10.64 -19.07 -4.76
C TYR A 199 12.11 -18.68 -4.77
N PHE A 200 12.69 -18.36 -5.95
CA PHE A 200 14.13 -18.12 -6.11
C PHE A 200 14.57 -16.67 -5.86
N TRP A 201 13.74 -15.69 -6.26
CA TRP A 201 14.08 -14.25 -6.18
C TRP A 201 13.22 -13.50 -5.18
N ARG A 202 12.94 -14.13 -4.08
CA ARG A 202 12.06 -13.63 -3.03
C ARG A 202 12.35 -12.19 -2.56
N PHE A 203 13.59 -11.73 -2.68
CA PHE A 203 14.01 -10.39 -2.26
C PHE A 203 13.89 -9.31 -3.35
N PHE A 204 13.67 -9.72 -4.61
CA PHE A 204 13.62 -8.82 -5.76
C PHE A 204 12.18 -8.58 -6.26
N ASN A 205 11.20 -8.80 -5.40
CA ASN A 205 9.81 -8.43 -5.70
C ASN A 205 9.70 -6.95 -6.07
N GLY A 206 8.82 -6.59 -7.02
CA GLY A 206 8.61 -5.20 -7.45
C GLY A 206 8.01 -4.34 -6.37
N PHE A 207 6.98 -4.85 -5.69
CA PHE A 207 6.17 -4.09 -4.75
C PHE A 207 5.88 -4.86 -3.47
N TYR A 208 5.52 -4.09 -2.44
CA TYR A 208 4.90 -4.60 -1.22
C TYR A 208 3.43 -4.15 -1.18
N LEU A 209 2.53 -5.06 -0.81
CA LEU A 209 1.20 -4.72 -0.32
C LEU A 209 1.23 -4.88 1.20
N CYS A 210 1.10 -3.78 1.89
CA CYS A 210 0.96 -3.76 3.34
C CYS A 210 -0.49 -3.52 3.72
N VAL A 211 -1.03 -4.36 4.59
CA VAL A 211 -2.34 -4.18 5.20
C VAL A 211 -2.14 -3.88 6.67
N ALA A 212 -2.66 -2.76 7.12
CA ALA A 212 -2.56 -2.36 8.51
C ALA A 212 -3.91 -1.83 9.03
N THR A 213 -4.08 -1.86 10.34
CA THR A 213 -5.25 -1.31 11.05
C THR A 213 -4.83 -0.15 11.92
N LYS A 214 -5.78 0.75 12.20
CA LYS A 214 -5.59 1.83 13.15
C LYS A 214 -5.45 1.27 14.56
N ARG A 215 -4.33 1.56 15.22
CA ARG A 215 -4.11 1.19 16.63
C ARG A 215 -4.57 2.32 17.53
N ILE A 216 -5.55 2.06 18.38
CA ILE A 216 -6.10 3.03 19.33
C ILE A 216 -5.44 2.88 20.69
N TYR A 217 -5.09 1.65 21.09
CA TYR A 217 -4.51 1.36 22.39
C TYR A 217 -2.99 1.19 22.33
N ALA A 218 -2.30 1.61 23.37
CA ALA A 218 -0.88 1.36 23.51
C ALA A 218 -0.63 -0.17 23.50
N LYS A 219 0.37 -0.61 22.74
CA LYS A 219 0.81 -2.00 22.74
C LYS A 219 1.29 -2.31 24.16
N SER A 220 0.60 -3.18 24.89
CA SER A 220 1.16 -3.75 26.10
C SER A 220 2.39 -4.53 25.69
N GLU A 221 3.59 -4.09 26.11
CA GLU A 221 4.80 -4.86 25.88
C GLU A 221 4.58 -6.26 26.43
N PRO A 222 4.90 -7.34 25.68
CA PRO A 222 4.87 -8.67 26.26
C PRO A 222 5.84 -8.67 27.41
N LYS A 223 5.33 -8.85 28.65
CA LYS A 223 6.17 -9.03 29.84
C LYS A 223 7.16 -10.14 29.50
N LYS A 224 8.43 -9.80 29.36
CA LYS A 224 9.51 -10.79 29.31
C LYS A 224 9.47 -11.55 30.63
N PHE A 225 8.84 -12.70 30.65
CA PHE A 225 8.97 -13.62 31.76
C PHE A 225 10.41 -14.08 31.80
N SER A 226 11.21 -13.48 32.68
CA SER A 226 12.50 -14.01 33.06
C SER A 226 12.27 -15.25 33.87
N PHE A 227 12.47 -16.43 33.30
CA PHE A 227 12.56 -17.66 34.07
C PHE A 227 13.77 -17.55 35.01
N ILE A 228 13.48 -17.30 36.28
CA ILE A 228 14.49 -17.41 37.33
C ILE A 228 14.86 -18.90 37.43
N LYS A 229 16.02 -19.26 36.86
CA LYS A 229 16.64 -20.57 37.10
C LYS A 229 16.90 -20.70 38.58
N LYS A 230 16.07 -21.45 39.31
CA LYS A 230 16.39 -21.92 40.66
C LYS A 230 17.71 -22.69 40.62
N ARG A 231 18.78 -22.10 41.16
CA ARG A 231 19.99 -22.85 41.47
C ARG A 231 19.62 -23.83 42.60
N SER A 232 19.61 -25.12 42.28
CA SER A 232 19.62 -26.16 43.30
C SER A 232 20.99 -26.14 43.98
N SER A 233 21.05 -25.68 45.21
CA SER A 233 22.14 -25.89 46.12
C SER A 233 22.15 -27.38 46.52
N ALA A 234 23.04 -28.16 45.91
CA ALA A 234 23.35 -29.47 46.42
C ALA A 234 24.25 -29.29 47.64
N THR A 235 23.70 -29.61 48.81
CA THR A 235 24.49 -29.78 50.05
C THR A 235 25.21 -31.08 49.96
N GLN A 236 26.53 -31.04 50.02
CA GLN A 236 27.37 -32.23 50.34
C GLN A 236 27.51 -32.30 51.87
N VAL A 237 27.21 -33.49 52.37
CA VAL A 237 27.64 -33.97 53.66
C VAL A 237 28.85 -34.85 53.45
#